data_f0a2634757d1500a756b6dc92b76000a
#
_entry.id   f0a2634757d1500a756b6dc92b76000a
#
_cell.length_a   1.000
_cell.length_b   1.000
_cell.length_c   1.000
_cell.angle_alpha   90.00
_cell.angle_beta   90.00
_cell.angle_gamma   90.00
#
_symmetry.space_group_name_H-M   'P 1'
#
loop_
_entity.id
_entity.type
_entity.pdbx_description
1 polymer ?
#
loop_
_entity_poly.entity_id
_entity_poly.type
_entity_poly.pdbx_seq_one_letter_code
_entity_poly.pdbx_strand_id
1 'polypeptide(L)'
;HSVPDVLFSGNHALVDRWRRDQSLLRTASRRPDLIDALRASGGLNSADESVLDKIAAARPVRVSLNVLLTPAEWVRSQALLSDVEGFTVESVDAEEMSGFCEAENMLVAQYQQLHGRSPVVEVVHRIEITGTTTLSDRDVTRAVVNSAFPDGTLWYGTTIAE
;
A
#
# COMPACT_ATOMS: atom_id res chain seq x y z
N HIS A 1 -0.40 3.93 -14.10
CA HIS A 1 -0.48 2.49 -13.87
C HIS A 1 0.68 1.82 -14.57
N SER A 2 1.57 1.19 -13.81
CA SER A 2 2.61 0.32 -14.37
C SER A 2 1.94 -0.91 -14.97
N VAL A 3 2.40 -1.33 -16.14
CA VAL A 3 1.92 -2.58 -16.77
C VAL A 3 2.66 -3.74 -16.09
N PRO A 4 1.95 -4.76 -15.55
CA PRO A 4 2.59 -5.89 -14.89
C PRO A 4 3.59 -6.63 -15.79
N ASP A 5 4.76 -6.96 -15.25
CA ASP A 5 5.86 -7.62 -15.99
C ASP A 5 5.45 -8.95 -16.62
N VAL A 6 4.49 -9.66 -16.02
CA VAL A 6 3.96 -10.91 -16.57
C VAL A 6 3.39 -10.73 -17.98
N LEU A 7 2.87 -9.53 -18.32
CA LEU A 7 2.31 -9.25 -19.65
C LEU A 7 3.41 -9.08 -20.72
N PHE A 8 4.65 -8.81 -20.31
CA PHE A 8 5.81 -8.71 -21.20
C PHE A 8 6.62 -10.01 -21.30
N SER A 9 6.27 -11.01 -20.48
CA SER A 9 7.03 -12.28 -20.43
C SER A 9 6.99 -13.12 -21.69
N GLY A 10 6.04 -12.84 -22.63
CA GLY A 10 5.80 -13.68 -23.82
C GLY A 10 5.24 -15.07 -23.49
N ASN A 11 5.09 -15.41 -22.21
CA ASN A 11 4.56 -16.70 -21.77
C ASN A 11 3.03 -16.63 -21.65
N HIS A 12 2.31 -17.10 -22.66
CA HIS A 12 0.85 -17.07 -22.70
C HIS A 12 0.19 -17.77 -21.50
N ALA A 13 0.76 -18.89 -21.04
CA ALA A 13 0.20 -19.61 -19.89
C ALA A 13 0.27 -18.78 -18.59
N LEU A 14 1.36 -18.05 -18.38
CA LEU A 14 1.49 -17.14 -17.23
C LEU A 14 0.54 -15.96 -17.34
N VAL A 15 0.37 -15.41 -18.56
CA VAL A 15 -0.58 -14.30 -18.80
C VAL A 15 -2.01 -14.74 -18.55
N ASP A 16 -2.40 -15.94 -19.03
CA ASP A 16 -3.75 -16.48 -18.83
C ASP A 16 -4.00 -16.79 -17.36
N ARG A 17 -3.02 -17.34 -16.66
CA ARG A 17 -3.10 -17.55 -15.20
C ARG A 17 -3.29 -16.23 -14.47
N TRP A 18 -2.48 -15.23 -14.75
CA TRP A 18 -2.58 -13.91 -14.16
C TRP A 18 -3.96 -13.27 -14.40
N ARG A 19 -4.48 -13.35 -15.65
CA ARG A 19 -5.83 -12.85 -15.97
C ARG A 19 -6.91 -13.55 -15.16
N ARG A 20 -6.80 -14.88 -15.02
CA ARG A 20 -7.72 -15.67 -14.21
C ARG A 20 -7.68 -15.23 -12.74
N ASP A 21 -6.48 -15.06 -12.17
CA ASP A 21 -6.30 -14.59 -10.80
C ASP A 21 -6.92 -13.22 -10.60
N GLN A 22 -6.66 -12.26 -11.50
CA GLN A 22 -7.26 -10.93 -11.45
C GLN A 22 -8.80 -10.96 -11.55
N SER A 23 -9.34 -11.88 -12.33
CA SER A 23 -10.80 -12.06 -12.44
C SER A 23 -11.39 -12.59 -11.13
N LEU A 24 -10.77 -13.62 -10.53
CA LEU A 24 -11.20 -14.19 -9.25
C LEU A 24 -11.14 -13.16 -8.13
N LEU A 25 -10.03 -12.39 -8.03
CA LEU A 25 -9.85 -11.31 -7.07
C LEU A 25 -10.99 -10.29 -7.13
N ARG A 26 -11.28 -9.77 -8.33
CA ARG A 26 -12.35 -8.78 -8.52
C ARG A 26 -13.73 -9.34 -8.24
N THR A 27 -13.96 -10.59 -8.60
CA THR A 27 -15.26 -11.24 -8.38
C THR A 27 -15.46 -11.52 -6.88
N ALA A 28 -14.44 -12.03 -6.19
CA ALA A 28 -14.53 -12.31 -4.75
C ALA A 28 -14.83 -11.05 -3.94
N SER A 29 -14.22 -9.91 -4.30
CA SER A 29 -14.47 -8.66 -3.57
C SER A 29 -15.84 -8.02 -3.88
N ARG A 30 -16.38 -8.18 -5.10
CA ARG A 30 -17.62 -7.52 -5.51
C ARG A 30 -18.86 -8.41 -5.47
N ARG A 31 -18.69 -9.68 -5.74
CA ARG A 31 -19.76 -10.68 -5.87
C ARG A 31 -19.29 -12.03 -5.33
N PRO A 32 -19.09 -12.16 -3.99
CA PRO A 32 -18.69 -13.43 -3.36
C PRO A 32 -19.68 -14.57 -3.66
N ASP A 33 -20.96 -14.24 -3.82
CA ASP A 33 -22.00 -15.20 -4.22
C ASP A 33 -21.69 -15.94 -5.52
N LEU A 34 -21.03 -15.28 -6.49
CA LEU A 34 -20.61 -15.91 -7.76
C LEU A 34 -19.42 -16.85 -7.56
N ILE A 35 -18.53 -16.57 -6.62
CA ILE A 35 -17.44 -17.48 -6.25
C ILE A 35 -18.02 -18.75 -5.61
N ASP A 36 -18.99 -18.61 -4.70
CA ASP A 36 -19.64 -19.74 -4.07
C ASP A 36 -20.40 -20.62 -5.09
N ALA A 37 -21.11 -20.00 -6.02
CA ALA A 37 -21.75 -20.71 -7.13
C ALA A 37 -20.75 -21.42 -8.04
N LEU A 38 -19.62 -20.78 -8.36
CA LEU A 38 -18.56 -21.37 -9.17
C LEU A 38 -17.88 -22.55 -8.43
N ARG A 39 -17.69 -22.44 -7.13
CA ARG A 39 -17.17 -23.51 -6.27
C ARG A 39 -18.14 -24.69 -6.22
N ALA A 40 -19.43 -24.45 -6.04
CA ALA A 40 -20.47 -25.46 -6.02
C ALA A 40 -20.61 -26.22 -7.35
N SER A 41 -20.33 -25.54 -8.48
CA SER A 41 -20.35 -26.16 -9.81
C SER A 41 -19.04 -26.90 -10.19
N GLY A 42 -18.03 -26.90 -9.30
CA GLY A 42 -16.71 -27.48 -9.58
C GLY A 42 -15.87 -26.69 -10.60
N GLY A 43 -16.18 -25.42 -10.81
CA GLY A 43 -15.50 -24.55 -11.75
C GLY A 43 -14.19 -23.92 -11.25
N LEU A 44 -13.78 -24.24 -9.99
CA LEU A 44 -12.53 -23.82 -9.39
C LEU A 44 -11.53 -24.97 -9.34
N ASN A 45 -10.28 -24.71 -9.70
CA ASN A 45 -9.18 -25.66 -9.52
C ASN A 45 -8.37 -25.31 -8.24
N SER A 46 -7.39 -26.15 -7.88
CA SER A 46 -6.58 -25.96 -6.66
C SER A 46 -5.78 -24.65 -6.66
N ALA A 47 -5.34 -24.18 -7.83
CA ALA A 47 -4.65 -22.90 -7.96
C ALA A 47 -5.61 -21.72 -7.79
N ASP A 48 -6.86 -21.85 -8.24
CA ASP A 48 -7.91 -20.86 -8.03
C ASP A 48 -8.28 -20.75 -6.54
N GLU A 49 -8.44 -21.88 -5.85
CA GLU A 49 -8.70 -21.90 -4.39
C GLU A 49 -7.53 -21.30 -3.61
N SER A 50 -6.28 -21.57 -3.98
CA SER A 50 -5.11 -20.94 -3.33
C SER A 50 -5.09 -19.42 -3.46
N VAL A 51 -5.60 -18.86 -4.56
CA VAL A 51 -5.75 -17.41 -4.73
C VAL A 51 -6.89 -16.88 -3.85
N LEU A 52 -8.01 -17.59 -3.81
CA LEU A 52 -9.18 -17.22 -2.99
C LEU A 52 -8.86 -17.30 -1.48
N ASP A 53 -8.10 -18.29 -1.05
CA ASP A 53 -7.66 -18.43 0.35
C ASP A 53 -6.78 -17.24 0.79
N LYS A 54 -5.92 -16.74 -0.10
CA LYS A 54 -5.13 -15.53 0.18
C LYS A 54 -6.02 -14.29 0.38
N ILE A 55 -7.12 -14.18 -0.37
CA ILE A 55 -8.08 -13.09 -0.20
C ILE A 55 -8.85 -13.25 1.11
N ALA A 56 -9.31 -14.47 1.41
CA ALA A 56 -10.01 -14.76 2.65
C ALA A 56 -9.14 -14.51 3.90
N ALA A 57 -7.82 -14.64 3.77
CA ALA A 57 -6.86 -14.31 4.82
C ALA A 57 -6.53 -12.80 4.87
N ALA A 58 -6.97 -11.99 3.90
CA ALA A 58 -6.75 -10.55 3.93
C ALA A 58 -7.60 -9.92 5.04
N ARG A 59 -6.97 -9.08 5.82
CA ARG A 59 -7.58 -8.37 6.94
C ARG A 59 -7.57 -6.87 6.71
N PRO A 60 -8.58 -6.14 7.19
CA PRO A 60 -8.58 -4.69 7.13
C PRO A 60 -7.51 -4.12 8.05
N VAL A 61 -6.83 -3.10 7.59
CA VAL A 61 -5.79 -2.40 8.35
C VAL A 61 -5.81 -0.91 8.04
N ARG A 62 -5.35 -0.13 9.02
CA ARG A 62 -5.05 1.29 8.88
C ARG A 62 -3.56 1.52 9.11
N VAL A 63 -2.90 2.11 8.13
CA VAL A 63 -1.50 2.55 8.20
C VAL A 63 -1.49 4.04 8.49
N SER A 64 -0.94 4.42 9.64
CA SER A 64 -0.74 5.82 10.02
C SER A 64 0.74 6.16 9.95
N LEU A 65 1.09 7.15 9.12
CA LEU A 65 2.47 7.60 8.91
C LEU A 65 2.59 9.10 9.09
N ASN A 66 3.73 9.52 9.65
CA ASN A 66 4.20 10.89 9.55
C ASN A 66 5.50 10.85 8.76
N VAL A 67 5.61 11.67 7.73
CA VAL A 67 6.76 11.71 6.83
C VAL A 67 7.20 13.14 6.57
N LEU A 68 8.51 13.35 6.47
CA LEU A 68 9.09 14.65 6.14
C LEU A 68 9.52 14.63 4.68
N LEU A 69 8.83 15.42 3.84
CA LEU A 69 9.02 15.45 2.39
C LEU A 69 9.02 16.88 1.87
N THR A 70 9.72 17.10 0.76
CA THR A 70 9.51 18.31 -0.04
C THR A 70 8.17 18.22 -0.80
N PRO A 71 7.56 19.35 -1.21
CA PRO A 71 6.34 19.34 -2.01
C PRO A 71 6.45 18.52 -3.30
N ALA A 72 7.61 18.54 -3.95
CA ALA A 72 7.83 17.77 -5.17
C ALA A 72 7.91 16.25 -4.93
N GLU A 73 8.47 15.82 -3.82
CA GLU A 73 8.49 14.42 -3.40
C GLU A 73 7.09 13.97 -3.01
N TRP A 74 6.33 14.80 -2.29
CA TRP A 74 4.95 14.51 -1.91
C TRP A 74 4.07 14.23 -3.13
N VAL A 75 4.11 15.10 -4.15
CA VAL A 75 3.33 14.89 -5.39
C VAL A 75 3.65 13.55 -6.05
N ARG A 76 4.92 13.13 -6.05
CA ARG A 76 5.33 11.82 -6.61
C ARG A 76 4.87 10.67 -5.74
N SER A 77 5.01 10.79 -4.42
CA SER A 77 4.63 9.78 -3.46
C SER A 77 3.14 9.47 -3.47
N GLN A 78 2.28 10.49 -3.61
CA GLN A 78 0.83 10.31 -3.69
C GLN A 78 0.42 9.36 -4.82
N ALA A 79 1.07 9.45 -5.98
CA ALA A 79 0.76 8.58 -7.11
C ALA A 79 1.13 7.11 -6.86
N LEU A 80 2.13 6.86 -6.00
CA LEU A 80 2.64 5.53 -5.68
C LEU A 80 1.88 4.87 -4.51
N LEU A 81 1.25 5.65 -3.63
CA LEU A 81 0.51 5.15 -2.48
C LEU A 81 -0.67 4.24 -2.86
N SER A 82 -1.20 4.37 -4.06
CA SER A 82 -2.30 3.53 -4.55
C SER A 82 -1.85 2.17 -5.13
N ASP A 83 -0.55 1.94 -5.28
CA ASP A 83 0.03 0.74 -5.92
C ASP A 83 1.14 0.15 -5.03
N VAL A 84 0.75 -0.37 -3.88
CA VAL A 84 1.67 -0.99 -2.91
C VAL A 84 1.54 -2.51 -2.98
N GLU A 85 2.66 -3.21 -3.19
CA GLU A 85 2.68 -4.67 -3.27
C GLU A 85 2.21 -5.31 -1.95
N GLY A 86 1.24 -6.22 -2.04
CA GLY A 86 0.69 -6.93 -0.89
C GLY A 86 -0.29 -6.11 -0.04
N PHE A 87 -0.64 -4.89 -0.48
CA PHE A 87 -1.62 -4.06 0.20
C PHE A 87 -2.64 -3.49 -0.80
N THR A 88 -3.89 -3.87 -0.65
CA THR A 88 -4.99 -3.31 -1.46
C THR A 88 -5.50 -2.05 -0.80
N VAL A 89 -5.09 -0.91 -1.31
CA VAL A 89 -5.45 0.42 -0.78
C VAL A 89 -6.89 0.76 -1.14
N GLU A 90 -7.68 1.19 -0.17
CA GLU A 90 -9.08 1.62 -0.30
C GLU A 90 -9.21 3.13 -0.21
N SER A 91 -8.53 3.77 0.75
CA SER A 91 -8.47 5.23 0.87
C SER A 91 -7.09 5.71 1.29
N VAL A 92 -6.78 6.94 0.91
CA VAL A 92 -5.59 7.68 1.34
C VAL A 92 -6.04 9.07 1.74
N ASP A 93 -5.87 9.38 3.03
CA ASP A 93 -6.09 10.71 3.60
C ASP A 93 -4.74 11.29 4.00
N ALA A 94 -4.47 12.54 3.64
CA ALA A 94 -3.22 13.19 3.95
C ALA A 94 -3.42 14.65 4.34
N GLU A 95 -2.73 15.07 5.40
CA GLU A 95 -2.77 16.42 5.94
C GLU A 95 -1.34 16.96 6.09
N GLU A 96 -1.12 18.18 5.59
CA GLU A 96 0.11 18.91 5.87
C GLU A 96 0.07 19.45 7.31
N MET A 97 1.08 19.09 8.08
CA MET A 97 1.26 19.58 9.43
C MET A 97 2.01 20.92 9.39
N SER A 98 1.27 21.99 9.08
CA SER A 98 1.82 23.36 9.06
C SER A 98 1.58 24.06 10.40
N GLY A 99 2.60 24.76 10.91
CA GLY A 99 2.47 25.67 12.03
C GLY A 99 3.33 25.34 13.27
N PHE A 100 2.98 25.92 14.40
CA PHE A 100 3.75 25.95 15.65
C PHE A 100 4.09 24.58 16.26
N CYS A 101 3.46 23.50 15.80
CA CYS A 101 3.75 22.12 16.25
C CYS A 101 4.98 21.51 15.59
N GLU A 102 5.52 22.11 14.52
CA GLU A 102 6.66 21.54 13.80
C GLU A 102 7.96 21.54 14.64
N ALA A 103 8.17 22.53 15.47
CA ALA A 103 9.39 22.64 16.29
C ALA A 103 9.50 21.49 17.32
N GLU A 104 8.39 20.90 17.73
CA GLU A 104 8.34 19.76 18.66
C GLU A 104 8.20 18.41 17.94
N ASN A 105 8.10 18.41 16.61
CA ASN A 105 7.94 17.18 15.85
C ASN A 105 9.27 16.40 15.82
N MET A 106 9.18 15.12 16.13
CA MET A 106 10.35 14.22 16.19
C MET A 106 11.11 14.18 14.85
N LEU A 107 10.44 14.27 13.70
CA LEU A 107 11.08 14.27 12.39
C LEU A 107 11.89 15.55 12.16
N VAL A 108 11.40 16.69 12.59
CA VAL A 108 12.13 17.97 12.52
C VAL A 108 13.38 17.93 13.39
N ALA A 109 13.26 17.42 14.62
CA ALA A 109 14.40 17.25 15.52
C ALA A 109 15.44 16.28 14.92
N GLN A 110 15.01 15.16 14.36
CA GLN A 110 15.88 14.19 13.69
C GLN A 110 16.56 14.80 12.46
N TYR A 111 15.83 15.56 11.66
CA TYR A 111 16.39 16.28 10.52
C TYR A 111 17.50 17.27 10.94
N GLN A 112 17.25 18.03 12.01
CA GLN A 112 18.24 18.96 12.57
C GLN A 112 19.51 18.25 13.05
N GLN A 113 19.36 17.08 13.67
CA GLN A 113 20.51 16.27 14.11
C GLN A 113 21.34 15.76 12.92
N LEU A 114 20.68 15.35 11.83
CA LEU A 114 21.36 14.80 10.66
C LEU A 114 22.00 15.88 9.78
N HIS A 115 21.34 17.02 9.63
CA HIS A 115 21.75 18.07 8.66
C HIS A 115 22.32 19.33 9.29
N GLY A 116 22.30 19.47 10.62
CA GLY A 116 22.80 20.64 11.34
C GLY A 116 21.97 21.92 11.12
N ARG A 117 20.78 21.81 10.51
CA ARG A 117 19.87 22.92 10.23
C ARG A 117 18.41 22.45 10.28
N SER A 118 17.50 23.38 10.48
CA SER A 118 16.06 23.10 10.38
C SER A 118 15.66 22.82 8.91
N PRO A 119 14.62 22.01 8.67
CA PRO A 119 14.03 21.89 7.34
C PRO A 119 13.48 23.25 6.90
N VAL A 120 13.63 23.57 5.62
CA VAL A 120 13.21 24.87 5.03
C VAL A 120 12.15 24.68 3.97
N VAL A 121 12.25 23.59 3.22
CA VAL A 121 11.35 23.25 2.11
C VAL A 121 10.55 21.99 2.43
N GLU A 122 11.10 21.14 3.29
CA GLU A 122 10.48 19.90 3.73
C GLU A 122 9.35 20.19 4.71
N VAL A 123 8.21 19.52 4.51
CA VAL A 123 7.01 19.65 5.32
C VAL A 123 6.64 18.28 5.89
N VAL A 124 6.13 18.25 7.11
CA VAL A 124 5.62 17.03 7.72
C VAL A 124 4.22 16.75 7.18
N HIS A 125 4.04 15.59 6.58
CA HIS A 125 2.75 15.08 6.16
C HIS A 125 2.30 13.97 7.11
N ARG A 126 1.08 14.09 7.63
CA ARG A 126 0.38 12.99 8.30
C ARG A 126 -0.44 12.28 7.25
N ILE A 127 -0.26 10.97 7.13
CA ILE A 127 -0.91 10.15 6.11
C ILE A 127 -1.62 8.99 6.78
N GLU A 128 -2.88 8.81 6.48
CA GLU A 128 -3.67 7.65 6.87
C GLU A 128 -4.11 6.88 5.63
N ILE A 129 -3.80 5.59 5.59
CA ILE A 129 -4.11 4.71 4.48
C ILE A 129 -4.92 3.55 5.01
N THR A 130 -6.14 3.36 4.51
CA THR A 130 -6.96 2.19 4.83
C THR A 130 -6.97 1.22 3.66
N GLY A 131 -7.15 -0.05 3.99
CA GLY A 131 -7.21 -1.10 2.98
C GLY A 131 -7.08 -2.49 3.58
N THR A 132 -6.86 -3.49 2.72
CA THR A 132 -6.75 -4.89 3.12
C THR A 132 -5.40 -5.48 2.75
N THR A 133 -4.87 -6.34 3.62
CA THR A 133 -3.56 -6.98 3.41
C THR A 133 -3.51 -8.38 4.03
N THR A 134 -2.65 -9.23 3.47
CA THR A 134 -2.23 -10.50 4.08
C THR A 134 -0.88 -10.39 4.81
N LEU A 135 -0.22 -9.24 4.71
CA LEU A 135 1.07 -8.99 5.35
C LEU A 135 0.90 -8.77 6.86
N SER A 136 1.99 -8.94 7.61
CA SER A 136 2.04 -8.49 9.00
C SER A 136 1.99 -6.96 9.09
N ASP A 137 1.60 -6.39 10.24
CA ASP A 137 1.54 -4.94 10.46
C ASP A 137 2.86 -4.26 10.12
N ARG A 138 3.96 -4.88 10.53
CA ARG A 138 5.30 -4.38 10.25
C ARG A 138 5.65 -4.40 8.77
N ASP A 139 5.25 -5.46 8.07
CA ASP A 139 5.60 -5.64 6.66
C ASP A 139 4.76 -4.73 5.76
N VAL A 140 3.46 -4.52 6.07
CA VAL A 140 2.64 -3.57 5.31
C VAL A 140 3.14 -2.13 5.50
N THR A 141 3.49 -1.72 6.73
CA THR A 141 4.09 -0.40 6.97
C THR A 141 5.36 -0.23 6.13
N ARG A 142 6.24 -1.24 6.12
CA ARG A 142 7.48 -1.21 5.35
C ARG A 142 7.23 -1.22 3.84
N ALA A 143 6.26 -1.99 3.35
CA ALA A 143 5.87 -2.03 1.95
C ALA A 143 5.40 -0.65 1.47
N VAL A 144 4.55 0.02 2.24
CA VAL A 144 4.10 1.39 1.95
C VAL A 144 5.28 2.36 1.87
N VAL A 145 6.15 2.33 2.87
CA VAL A 145 7.30 3.26 2.92
C VAL A 145 8.25 3.04 1.75
N ASN A 146 8.63 1.80 1.48
CA ASN A 146 9.58 1.47 0.40
C ASN A 146 9.00 1.71 -1.00
N SER A 147 7.68 1.57 -1.18
CA SER A 147 7.04 1.77 -2.48
C SER A 147 6.79 3.24 -2.79
N ALA A 148 6.43 4.03 -1.78
CA ALA A 148 5.92 5.37 -2.00
C ALA A 148 6.95 6.49 -1.74
N PHE A 149 7.94 6.28 -0.88
CA PHE A 149 8.84 7.35 -0.47
C PHE A 149 10.27 7.14 -0.95
N PRO A 150 11.01 8.23 -1.24
CA PRO A 150 12.42 8.16 -1.59
C PRO A 150 13.29 7.53 -0.49
N ASP A 151 14.39 6.91 -0.89
CA ASP A 151 15.38 6.40 0.06
C ASP A 151 15.91 7.51 0.97
N GLY A 152 15.99 7.22 2.27
CA GLY A 152 16.44 8.18 3.26
C GLY A 152 15.36 9.14 3.79
N THR A 153 14.11 9.03 3.33
CA THR A 153 12.98 9.79 3.89
C THR A 153 12.86 9.54 5.40
N LEU A 154 12.76 10.62 6.16
CA LEU A 154 12.48 10.53 7.59
C LEU A 154 10.99 10.29 7.81
N TRP A 155 10.68 9.24 8.57
CA TRP A 155 9.30 8.87 8.87
C TRP A 155 9.17 8.14 10.20
N TYR A 156 7.99 8.18 10.76
CA TYR A 156 7.54 7.27 11.82
C TYR A 156 6.05 6.93 11.63
N GLY A 157 5.66 5.79 12.13
CA GLY A 157 4.26 5.38 12.04
C GLY A 157 4.06 3.92 12.39
N THR A 158 2.83 3.48 12.26
CA THR A 158 2.41 2.12 12.61
C THR A 158 1.22 1.69 11.78
N THR A 159 0.99 0.39 11.75
CA THR A 159 -0.22 -0.22 11.21
C THR A 159 -1.01 -0.81 12.37
N ILE A 160 -2.32 -0.64 12.34
CA ILE A 160 -3.27 -1.25 13.25
C ILE A 160 -4.34 -2.03 12.46
N ALA A 161 -4.78 -3.16 13.00
CA ALA A 161 -5.94 -3.87 12.49
C ALA A 161 -7.21 -3.04 12.78
N GLU A 162 -8.14 -2.98 11.84
CA GLU A 162 -9.47 -2.38 12.00
C GLU A 162 -10.49 -3.41 12.45
#